data_25a7548eb97cf5be9729be309a1c744c
#
_entry.id   25a7548eb97cf5be9729be309a1c744c
#
_cell.length_a   1.000
_cell.length_b   1.000
_cell.length_c   1.000
_cell.angle_alpha   90.00
_cell.angle_beta   90.00
_cell.angle_gamma   90.00
#
_symmetry.space_group_name_H-M   'P 1'
#
loop_
_entity.id
_entity.type
_entity.pdbx_description
1 polymer ?
#
loop_
_entity_poly.entity_id
_entity_poly.type
_entity_poly.pdbx_seq_one_letter_code
_entity_poly.pdbx_strand_id
1 'polypeptide(L)'
;MKSYKKIAKLLMMTMMTGGMMLMGQSAMAAPAQPQVHVDSATKDMRGHVASKILDVKADKTEVGLISNIVYEQVPSRGYANVPMQMDILQPKTKEKKPAILFVTGGGFINANKDNGVQLRMHLAENGYVVGSINYRVAPTAKFPEPLEDVKAAIRYLKANADRFGIDPARVGIVGGSAGGYLTAMAGTTSGTTTFDKGENLQFTSDVKAAVDLYGLSDLTQVGADFSEEVQAKHRSAGATEALWVNGSPVFGGRDGGILADKQAAEAANPIHYISKTSAPMLMMHGTADTVVSPSQTDLLYQALQKSGIPSERYLVTGAAHGGKYWVQEPVLKIITDFFDQYLKK
;
A
#
# COMPACT_ATOMS: atom_id res chain seq x y z
N MET A 1 48.49 -7.59 27.57
CA MET A 1 48.95 -6.37 28.29
C MET A 1 49.91 -5.62 27.42
N LYS A 2 49.78 -4.28 27.31
CA LYS A 2 50.55 -3.31 26.50
C LYS A 2 50.19 -3.40 24.98
N SER A 3 49.75 -2.43 24.21
CA SER A 3 49.77 -0.98 24.37
C SER A 3 48.92 -0.41 23.23
N TYR A 4 47.84 0.29 23.50
CA TYR A 4 47.19 1.20 22.56
C TYR A 4 46.97 2.56 23.24
N LYS A 5 48.05 3.33 23.28
CA LYS A 5 48.03 4.76 23.54
C LYS A 5 49.13 5.37 22.67
N LYS A 6 48.72 6.09 21.63
CA LYS A 6 49.42 7.20 20.98
C LYS A 6 48.94 7.26 19.51
N ILE A 7 48.02 8.15 19.21
CA ILE A 7 48.02 9.04 18.06
C ILE A 7 46.83 9.99 18.33
N ALA A 8 47.12 10.99 19.10
CA ALA A 8 46.33 12.24 19.15
C ALA A 8 47.32 13.33 19.43
N LYS A 9 47.75 14.01 18.38
CA LYS A 9 48.34 15.34 18.35
C LYS A 9 49.06 15.52 17.01
N LEU A 10 48.50 16.26 16.12
CA LEU A 10 49.13 17.25 15.27
C LEU A 10 48.20 17.56 14.09
N LEU A 11 47.52 18.67 14.12
CA LEU A 11 47.47 19.67 13.06
C LEU A 11 46.54 20.80 13.51
N MET A 12 47.18 21.75 14.14
CA MET A 12 46.63 23.10 14.27
C MET A 12 47.51 23.98 13.39
N MET A 13 46.87 24.96 12.76
CA MET A 13 47.47 26.11 12.04
C MET A 13 47.77 25.94 10.55
N THR A 14 46.84 26.46 9.74
CA THR A 14 47.18 27.51 8.77
C THR A 14 45.93 28.37 8.49
N MET A 15 45.92 29.58 8.99
CA MET A 15 45.07 30.68 8.49
C MET A 15 45.65 31.19 7.18
N MET A 16 44.81 31.43 6.17
CA MET A 16 44.93 32.59 5.29
C MET A 16 43.67 32.82 4.47
N THR A 17 42.96 33.84 4.80
CA THR A 17 42.31 34.91 3.99
C THR A 17 41.87 34.59 2.55
N GLY A 18 40.60 34.81 2.27
CA GLY A 18 40.13 35.02 0.92
C GLY A 18 38.63 34.82 0.68
N GLY A 19 37.88 35.90 0.53
CA GLY A 19 36.69 35.94 -0.31
C GLY A 19 35.37 35.64 0.36
N MET A 20 34.74 36.63 0.93
CA MET A 20 33.34 36.66 1.35
C MET A 20 32.45 36.73 0.11
N MET A 21 31.95 35.61 -0.39
CA MET A 21 30.79 35.57 -1.30
C MET A 21 29.55 35.34 -0.46
N LEU A 22 28.74 36.36 -0.30
CA LEU A 22 27.37 36.27 0.20
C LEU A 22 26.52 35.50 -0.82
N MET A 23 26.37 34.19 -0.63
CA MET A 23 25.25 33.46 -1.23
C MET A 23 24.06 33.63 -0.30
N GLY A 24 23.06 34.36 -0.79
CA GLY A 24 21.78 34.51 -0.12
C GLY A 24 21.15 33.13 0.07
N GLN A 25 21.11 32.65 1.31
CA GLN A 25 20.22 31.55 1.71
C GLN A 25 18.81 32.11 1.72
N SER A 26 18.00 31.73 0.72
CA SER A 26 16.58 31.87 0.79
C SER A 26 16.12 30.98 1.94
N ALA A 27 15.87 31.56 3.11
CA ALA A 27 15.21 30.92 4.21
C ALA A 27 13.80 30.54 3.71
N MET A 28 13.56 29.25 3.47
CA MET A 28 12.20 28.75 3.34
C MET A 28 11.48 29.07 4.64
N ALA A 29 10.48 29.94 4.56
CA ALA A 29 9.62 30.25 5.70
C ALA A 29 8.99 28.96 6.21
N ALA A 30 9.21 28.65 7.48
CA ALA A 30 8.48 27.59 8.15
C ALA A 30 6.98 27.87 8.01
N PRO A 31 6.13 26.82 7.85
CA PRO A 31 4.69 27.03 7.76
C PRO A 31 4.24 27.82 9.00
N ALA A 32 3.50 28.89 8.76
CA ALA A 32 2.99 29.75 9.82
C ALA A 32 2.19 28.90 10.80
N GLN A 33 2.65 28.84 12.05
CA GLN A 33 1.85 28.22 13.10
C GLN A 33 0.55 29.01 13.25
N PRO A 34 -0.60 28.34 13.50
CA PRO A 34 -1.86 29.03 13.71
C PRO A 34 -1.67 30.03 14.85
N GLN A 35 -1.86 31.33 14.56
CA GLN A 35 -1.78 32.35 15.57
C GLN A 35 -3.01 32.20 16.50
N VAL A 36 -2.76 31.87 17.75
CA VAL A 36 -3.76 31.92 18.80
C VAL A 36 -3.94 33.40 19.14
N HIS A 37 -4.98 34.02 18.59
CA HIS A 37 -5.40 35.34 19.08
C HIS A 37 -6.04 35.15 20.46
N VAL A 38 -5.31 35.53 21.50
CA VAL A 38 -5.88 35.61 22.87
C VAL A 38 -6.49 36.98 22.99
N ASP A 39 -7.79 37.08 22.73
CA ASP A 39 -8.51 38.30 23.02
C ASP A 39 -8.63 38.47 24.55
N SER A 40 -8.55 39.74 25.02
CA SER A 40 -8.51 40.08 26.40
C SER A 40 -9.73 39.51 27.16
N ALA A 41 -9.41 38.69 28.13
CA ALA A 41 -10.24 38.13 29.19
C ALA A 41 -11.73 38.55 29.25
N THR A 42 -12.58 37.77 28.59
CA THR A 42 -14.00 37.75 28.96
C THR A 42 -14.14 36.99 30.28
N LYS A 43 -14.60 37.67 31.36
CA LYS A 43 -14.98 36.96 32.57
C LYS A 43 -16.17 36.09 32.28
N ASP A 44 -16.16 34.82 32.74
CA ASP A 44 -17.37 34.02 32.71
C ASP A 44 -18.47 34.66 33.57
N MET A 45 -19.71 34.22 33.43
CA MET A 45 -20.85 34.75 34.15
C MET A 45 -20.74 34.59 35.71
N ARG A 46 -19.69 33.96 36.23
CA ARG A 46 -19.37 33.72 37.62
C ARG A 46 -18.17 34.54 38.14
N GLY A 47 -17.56 35.37 37.26
CA GLY A 47 -16.43 36.23 37.65
C GLY A 47 -15.08 35.52 37.76
N HIS A 48 -14.97 34.28 37.26
CA HIS A 48 -13.72 33.54 37.29
C HIS A 48 -12.77 34.00 36.16
N VAL A 49 -11.47 33.68 36.30
CA VAL A 49 -10.45 33.97 35.30
C VAL A 49 -10.90 33.41 33.96
N ALA A 50 -10.94 34.28 32.93
CA ALA A 50 -11.49 33.97 31.64
C ALA A 50 -10.80 32.81 30.97
N SER A 51 -11.60 31.93 30.39
CA SER A 51 -11.12 30.93 29.43
C SER A 51 -10.56 31.64 28.20
N LYS A 52 -9.52 31.09 27.60
CA LYS A 52 -9.01 31.54 26.28
C LYS A 52 -10.03 31.16 25.23
N ILE A 53 -10.35 32.08 24.35
CA ILE A 53 -11.19 31.82 23.16
C ILE A 53 -10.27 31.45 22.01
N LEU A 54 -10.58 30.38 21.32
CA LEU A 54 -9.86 29.90 20.12
C LEU A 54 -10.83 29.90 18.93
N ASP A 55 -10.57 30.76 17.96
CA ASP A 55 -11.27 30.73 16.70
C ASP A 55 -10.65 29.66 15.82
N VAL A 56 -11.48 28.71 15.37
CA VAL A 56 -11.05 27.57 14.54
C VAL A 56 -11.80 27.61 13.23
N LYS A 57 -11.03 27.59 12.13
CA LYS A 57 -11.58 27.36 10.81
C LYS A 57 -11.72 25.85 10.60
N ALA A 58 -12.95 25.38 10.40
CA ALA A 58 -13.27 23.96 10.18
C ALA A 58 -13.09 23.60 8.68
N ASP A 59 -11.85 23.48 8.23
CA ASP A 59 -11.49 23.15 6.85
C ASP A 59 -11.08 21.69 6.65
N LYS A 60 -10.78 20.96 7.74
CA LYS A 60 -10.54 19.50 7.68
C LYS A 60 -11.85 18.72 7.72
N THR A 61 -11.95 17.70 6.87
CA THR A 61 -13.05 16.75 6.92
C THR A 61 -12.90 15.80 8.10
N GLU A 62 -13.95 15.63 8.88
CA GLU A 62 -14.01 14.59 9.92
C GLU A 62 -14.01 13.20 9.26
N VAL A 63 -13.16 12.29 9.76
CA VAL A 63 -13.09 10.90 9.30
C VAL A 63 -13.55 9.97 10.43
N GLY A 64 -14.56 9.15 10.15
CA GLY A 64 -15.03 8.11 11.06
C GLY A 64 -14.38 6.75 10.76
N LEU A 65 -14.25 5.90 11.79
CA LEU A 65 -13.81 4.51 11.64
C LEU A 65 -14.98 3.56 11.91
N ILE A 66 -15.21 2.63 10.98
CA ILE A 66 -16.10 1.47 11.15
C ILE A 66 -15.22 0.22 11.08
N SER A 67 -15.05 -0.47 12.20
CA SER A 67 -14.10 -1.58 12.30
C SER A 67 -14.77 -2.95 12.33
N ASN A 68 -14.00 -3.98 11.97
CA ASN A 68 -14.36 -5.40 12.05
C ASN A 68 -15.63 -5.79 11.26
N ILE A 69 -15.85 -5.14 10.11
CA ILE A 69 -16.92 -5.52 9.20
C ILE A 69 -16.55 -6.85 8.55
N VAL A 70 -17.42 -7.86 8.66
CA VAL A 70 -17.25 -9.11 7.94
C VAL A 70 -17.69 -8.87 6.49
N TYR A 71 -16.75 -8.95 5.55
CA TYR A 71 -17.05 -8.75 4.13
C TYR A 71 -17.29 -10.08 3.39
N GLU A 72 -16.79 -11.18 3.94
CA GLU A 72 -16.99 -12.53 3.43
C GLU A 72 -16.79 -13.56 4.54
N GLN A 73 -17.36 -14.74 4.35
CA GLN A 73 -17.08 -15.93 5.18
C GLN A 73 -16.56 -17.05 4.28
N VAL A 74 -15.37 -17.56 4.61
CA VAL A 74 -14.69 -18.54 3.76
C VAL A 74 -14.36 -19.82 4.55
N PRO A 75 -14.36 -21.00 3.91
CA PRO A 75 -13.84 -22.20 4.55
C PRO A 75 -12.32 -22.08 4.74
N SER A 76 -11.83 -22.42 5.92
CA SER A 76 -10.39 -22.48 6.21
C SER A 76 -10.10 -23.46 7.32
N ARG A 77 -9.10 -24.30 7.17
CA ARG A 77 -8.62 -25.26 8.19
C ARG A 77 -9.72 -26.14 8.78
N GLY A 78 -10.66 -26.62 7.97
CA GLY A 78 -11.77 -27.43 8.43
C GLY A 78 -12.93 -26.67 9.07
N TYR A 79 -12.81 -25.36 9.27
CA TYR A 79 -13.92 -24.50 9.64
C TYR A 79 -14.65 -24.03 8.38
N ALA A 80 -15.98 -24.08 8.40
CA ALA A 80 -16.79 -23.72 7.24
C ALA A 80 -16.87 -22.20 7.00
N ASN A 81 -16.84 -21.41 8.09
CA ASN A 81 -17.17 -19.97 8.05
C ASN A 81 -16.15 -19.15 8.85
N VAL A 82 -14.95 -18.96 8.29
CA VAL A 82 -13.95 -18.06 8.87
C VAL A 82 -14.21 -16.65 8.36
N PRO A 83 -14.42 -15.66 9.25
CA PRO A 83 -14.75 -14.30 8.82
C PRO A 83 -13.53 -13.60 8.25
N MET A 84 -13.66 -13.08 7.04
CA MET A 84 -12.74 -12.11 6.46
C MET A 84 -13.22 -10.70 6.82
N GLN A 85 -12.35 -9.90 7.42
CA GLN A 85 -12.73 -8.62 8.03
C GLN A 85 -12.16 -7.42 7.29
N MET A 86 -12.92 -6.33 7.33
CA MET A 86 -12.58 -5.02 6.78
C MET A 86 -12.77 -3.94 7.83
N ASP A 87 -11.89 -2.95 7.84
CA ASP A 87 -12.11 -1.65 8.49
C ASP A 87 -12.33 -0.59 7.43
N ILE A 88 -13.23 0.36 7.70
CA ILE A 88 -13.53 1.47 6.79
C ILE A 88 -13.27 2.81 7.48
N LEU A 89 -12.40 3.62 6.89
CA LEU A 89 -12.28 5.04 7.17
C LEU A 89 -13.25 5.79 6.24
N GLN A 90 -14.23 6.47 6.85
CA GLN A 90 -15.31 7.13 6.12
C GLN A 90 -15.28 8.65 6.37
N PRO A 91 -15.01 9.47 5.34
CA PRO A 91 -15.21 10.92 5.42
C PRO A 91 -16.67 11.26 5.70
N LYS A 92 -16.92 12.10 6.70
CA LYS A 92 -18.27 12.54 7.10
C LYS A 92 -18.81 13.62 6.16
N THR A 93 -19.25 13.22 4.98
CA THR A 93 -19.82 14.10 3.97
C THR A 93 -21.18 13.60 3.50
N LYS A 94 -21.99 14.48 2.89
CA LYS A 94 -23.29 14.09 2.31
C LYS A 94 -23.18 13.45 0.93
N GLU A 95 -22.08 13.71 0.23
CA GLU A 95 -21.86 13.27 -1.14
C GLU A 95 -21.22 11.88 -1.17
N LYS A 96 -21.61 11.06 -2.14
CA LYS A 96 -20.90 9.80 -2.41
C LYS A 96 -19.48 10.07 -2.89
N LYS A 97 -18.52 9.35 -2.32
CA LYS A 97 -17.09 9.49 -2.57
C LYS A 97 -16.54 8.28 -3.32
N PRO A 98 -15.46 8.45 -4.09
CA PRO A 98 -14.74 7.30 -4.59
C PRO A 98 -14.19 6.48 -3.42
N ALA A 99 -14.00 5.18 -3.62
CA ALA A 99 -13.44 4.28 -2.61
C ALA A 99 -12.07 3.76 -3.03
N ILE A 100 -11.23 3.47 -2.04
CA ILE A 100 -9.94 2.81 -2.23
C ILE A 100 -9.88 1.61 -1.29
N LEU A 101 -9.61 0.43 -1.85
CA LEU A 101 -9.28 -0.76 -1.06
C LEU A 101 -7.78 -0.78 -0.78
N PHE A 102 -7.40 -0.73 0.49
CA PHE A 102 -6.03 -0.93 0.94
C PHE A 102 -5.80 -2.40 1.26
N VAL A 103 -4.79 -2.99 0.61
CA VAL A 103 -4.37 -4.38 0.80
C VAL A 103 -3.00 -4.40 1.48
N THR A 104 -2.96 -4.94 2.70
CA THR A 104 -1.73 -4.96 3.49
C THR A 104 -0.71 -5.94 2.92
N GLY A 105 0.58 -5.61 3.06
CA GLY A 105 1.67 -6.58 2.89
C GLY A 105 1.81 -7.48 4.12
N GLY A 106 2.71 -8.43 4.04
CA GLY A 106 3.00 -9.37 5.12
C GLY A 106 3.69 -10.65 4.65
N GLY A 107 4.48 -10.57 3.57
CA GLY A 107 5.29 -11.69 3.07
C GLY A 107 4.46 -12.93 2.72
N PHE A 108 3.22 -12.74 2.28
CA PHE A 108 2.27 -13.82 1.96
C PHE A 108 1.80 -14.68 3.15
N ILE A 109 2.38 -14.51 4.33
CA ILE A 109 2.09 -15.32 5.53
C ILE A 109 1.35 -14.55 6.62
N ASN A 110 1.15 -13.25 6.42
CA ASN A 110 0.40 -12.39 7.33
C ASN A 110 -0.43 -11.38 6.53
N ALA A 111 -1.62 -11.06 7.03
CA ALA A 111 -2.49 -10.01 6.50
C ALA A 111 -3.17 -9.29 7.66
N ASN A 112 -2.65 -8.12 8.05
CA ASN A 112 -3.22 -7.34 9.13
C ASN A 112 -3.81 -6.03 8.60
N LYS A 113 -5.15 -5.93 8.60
CA LYS A 113 -5.90 -4.74 8.18
C LYS A 113 -5.57 -3.47 8.96
N ASP A 114 -4.95 -3.59 10.13
CA ASP A 114 -4.61 -2.44 10.98
C ASP A 114 -3.35 -1.69 10.48
N ASN A 115 -2.59 -2.28 9.56
CA ASN A 115 -1.41 -1.66 8.98
C ASN A 115 -1.74 -0.45 8.06
N GLY A 116 -0.71 0.32 7.69
CA GLY A 116 -0.80 1.41 6.70
C GLY A 116 -1.63 2.62 7.15
N VAL A 117 -1.78 2.84 8.47
CA VAL A 117 -2.67 3.87 9.06
C VAL A 117 -2.43 5.25 8.45
N GLN A 118 -1.17 5.67 8.26
CA GLN A 118 -0.86 7.01 7.75
C GLN A 118 -1.31 7.19 6.30
N LEU A 119 -1.05 6.22 5.40
CA LEU A 119 -1.53 6.27 4.02
C LEU A 119 -3.07 6.23 3.97
N ARG A 120 -3.68 5.32 4.74
CA ARG A 120 -5.15 5.19 4.77
C ARG A 120 -5.83 6.47 5.26
N MET A 121 -5.29 7.08 6.33
CA MET A 121 -5.82 8.33 6.87
C MET A 121 -5.61 9.48 5.89
N HIS A 122 -4.42 9.59 5.28
CA HIS A 122 -4.14 10.58 4.26
C HIS A 122 -5.16 10.52 3.10
N LEU A 123 -5.43 9.33 2.58
CA LEU A 123 -6.42 9.14 1.53
C LEU A 123 -7.84 9.49 1.99
N ALA A 124 -8.21 9.14 3.23
CA ALA A 124 -9.53 9.49 3.79
C ALA A 124 -9.68 11.01 3.99
N GLU A 125 -8.67 11.69 4.51
CA GLU A 125 -8.65 13.16 4.62
C GLU A 125 -8.74 13.85 3.25
N ASN A 126 -8.25 13.19 2.18
CA ASN A 126 -8.36 13.64 0.80
C ASN A 126 -9.67 13.20 0.11
N GLY A 127 -10.66 12.74 0.88
CA GLY A 127 -12.03 12.54 0.40
C GLY A 127 -12.30 11.17 -0.23
N TYR A 128 -11.52 10.15 0.10
CA TYR A 128 -11.78 8.76 -0.27
C TYR A 128 -12.40 7.97 0.90
N VAL A 129 -13.35 7.10 0.60
CA VAL A 129 -13.69 6.03 1.55
C VAL A 129 -12.62 4.96 1.44
N VAL A 130 -11.95 4.61 2.55
CA VAL A 130 -10.82 3.68 2.51
C VAL A 130 -11.16 2.41 3.27
N GLY A 131 -11.31 1.29 2.54
CA GLY A 131 -11.43 -0.05 3.12
C GLY A 131 -10.04 -0.69 3.31
N SER A 132 -9.80 -1.32 4.45
CA SER A 132 -8.57 -2.09 4.70
C SER A 132 -8.94 -3.50 5.15
N ILE A 133 -8.33 -4.54 4.58
CA ILE A 133 -8.78 -5.93 4.72
C ILE A 133 -7.74 -6.87 5.31
N ASN A 134 -8.24 -7.88 6.04
CA ASN A 134 -7.57 -9.16 6.16
C ASN A 134 -7.94 -10.02 4.93
N TYR A 135 -7.04 -10.89 4.52
CA TYR A 135 -7.26 -11.89 3.49
C TYR A 135 -6.58 -13.20 3.89
N ARG A 136 -6.96 -14.32 3.28
CA ARG A 136 -6.32 -15.62 3.55
C ARG A 136 -4.85 -15.60 3.16
N VAL A 137 -4.01 -16.32 3.92
CA VAL A 137 -2.55 -16.32 3.76
C VAL A 137 -1.97 -17.72 3.77
N ALA A 138 -0.77 -17.86 3.21
CA ALA A 138 -0.01 -19.10 3.30
C ALA A 138 0.39 -19.40 4.78
N PRO A 139 0.59 -20.66 5.14
CA PRO A 139 0.49 -21.85 4.31
C PRO A 139 -0.94 -22.47 4.29
N THR A 140 -1.92 -21.83 4.91
CA THR A 140 -3.28 -22.35 5.08
C THR A 140 -4.20 -22.06 3.90
N ALA A 141 -3.83 -21.08 3.10
CA ALA A 141 -4.39 -20.79 1.80
C ALA A 141 -3.25 -20.63 0.80
N LYS A 142 -3.53 -20.76 -0.47
CA LYS A 142 -2.58 -20.56 -1.56
C LYS A 142 -3.25 -19.81 -2.70
N PHE A 143 -2.49 -19.29 -3.64
CA PHE A 143 -3.04 -18.72 -4.85
C PHE A 143 -3.99 -19.74 -5.56
N PRO A 144 -5.20 -19.33 -6.00
CA PRO A 144 -5.71 -17.94 -6.10
C PRO A 144 -6.55 -17.45 -4.91
N GLU A 145 -6.75 -18.24 -3.85
CA GLU A 145 -7.69 -17.92 -2.77
C GLU A 145 -7.53 -16.51 -2.17
N PRO A 146 -6.33 -15.99 -1.90
CA PRO A 146 -6.19 -14.63 -1.39
C PRO A 146 -6.59 -13.54 -2.39
N LEU A 147 -6.45 -13.78 -3.69
CA LEU A 147 -6.95 -12.88 -4.72
C LEU A 147 -8.47 -12.90 -4.78
N GLU A 148 -9.09 -14.07 -4.60
CA GLU A 148 -10.55 -14.22 -4.51
C GLU A 148 -11.11 -13.37 -3.36
N ASP A 149 -10.43 -13.35 -2.19
CA ASP A 149 -10.78 -12.53 -1.04
C ASP A 149 -10.70 -11.02 -1.36
N VAL A 150 -9.62 -10.58 -2.03
CA VAL A 150 -9.49 -9.18 -2.46
C VAL A 150 -10.61 -8.78 -3.41
N LYS A 151 -10.93 -9.63 -4.38
CA LYS A 151 -12.01 -9.38 -5.35
C LYS A 151 -13.39 -9.39 -4.66
N ALA A 152 -13.61 -10.27 -3.69
CA ALA A 152 -14.82 -10.27 -2.86
C ALA A 152 -14.95 -8.96 -2.04
N ALA A 153 -13.85 -8.45 -1.48
CA ALA A 153 -13.85 -7.18 -0.77
C ALA A 153 -14.20 -5.99 -1.67
N ILE A 154 -13.71 -5.96 -2.91
CA ILE A 154 -14.10 -4.94 -3.91
C ILE A 154 -15.61 -5.02 -4.18
N ARG A 155 -16.15 -6.20 -4.43
CA ARG A 155 -17.59 -6.40 -4.65
C ARG A 155 -18.41 -6.01 -3.43
N TYR A 156 -17.92 -6.33 -2.22
CA TYR A 156 -18.58 -5.95 -0.98
C TYR A 156 -18.71 -4.43 -0.82
N LEU A 157 -17.63 -3.67 -1.11
CA LEU A 157 -17.67 -2.20 -1.11
C LEU A 157 -18.73 -1.67 -2.08
N LYS A 158 -18.80 -2.22 -3.28
CA LYS A 158 -19.78 -1.82 -4.30
C LYS A 158 -21.21 -2.19 -3.91
N ALA A 159 -21.43 -3.38 -3.36
CA ALA A 159 -22.73 -3.84 -2.89
C ALA A 159 -23.28 -3.03 -1.72
N ASN A 160 -22.40 -2.50 -0.87
CA ASN A 160 -22.75 -1.69 0.29
C ASN A 160 -22.47 -0.19 0.09
N ALA A 161 -22.46 0.26 -1.15
CA ALA A 161 -22.09 1.63 -1.52
C ALA A 161 -22.92 2.69 -0.80
N ASP A 162 -24.23 2.50 -0.67
CA ASP A 162 -25.13 3.45 0.02
C ASP A 162 -24.82 3.53 1.53
N ARG A 163 -24.54 2.40 2.16
CA ARG A 163 -24.18 2.31 3.58
C ARG A 163 -22.92 3.09 3.91
N PHE A 164 -21.93 3.07 3.03
CA PHE A 164 -20.63 3.68 3.27
C PHE A 164 -20.43 5.02 2.56
N GLY A 165 -21.43 5.53 1.86
CA GLY A 165 -21.31 6.77 1.09
C GLY A 165 -20.36 6.66 -0.10
N ILE A 166 -20.30 5.48 -0.75
CA ILE A 166 -19.41 5.16 -1.88
C ILE A 166 -20.13 5.39 -3.20
N ASP A 167 -19.39 5.88 -4.19
CA ASP A 167 -19.77 5.74 -5.60
C ASP A 167 -19.20 4.42 -6.14
N PRO A 168 -20.03 3.40 -6.39
CA PRO A 168 -19.57 2.07 -6.80
C PRO A 168 -18.86 2.02 -8.16
N ALA A 169 -19.02 3.07 -8.98
CA ALA A 169 -18.33 3.18 -10.25
C ALA A 169 -16.88 3.65 -10.11
N ARG A 170 -16.50 4.19 -8.95
CA ARG A 170 -15.20 4.82 -8.69
C ARG A 170 -14.45 4.13 -7.53
N VAL A 171 -14.01 2.90 -7.79
CA VAL A 171 -13.26 2.10 -6.83
C VAL A 171 -11.84 1.88 -7.35
N GLY A 172 -10.85 2.24 -6.53
CA GLY A 172 -9.43 1.98 -6.73
C GLY A 172 -8.88 0.98 -5.70
N ILE A 173 -7.62 0.59 -5.87
CA ILE A 173 -6.93 -0.34 -4.99
C ILE A 173 -5.48 0.09 -4.78
N VAL A 174 -4.96 -0.06 -3.56
CA VAL A 174 -3.55 0.19 -3.23
C VAL A 174 -3.04 -0.86 -2.25
N GLY A 175 -1.80 -1.27 -2.42
CA GLY A 175 -1.15 -2.18 -1.48
C GLY A 175 0.37 -2.13 -1.56
N GLY A 176 1.03 -2.65 -0.53
CA GLY A 176 2.49 -2.74 -0.48
C GLY A 176 2.98 -4.18 -0.36
N SER A 177 4.14 -4.52 -0.97
CA SER A 177 4.74 -5.86 -0.89
C SER A 177 3.77 -6.95 -1.40
N ALA A 178 3.48 -7.97 -0.63
CA ALA A 178 2.44 -8.97 -0.95
C ALA A 178 1.07 -8.33 -1.25
N GLY A 179 0.73 -7.20 -0.59
CA GLY A 179 -0.47 -6.41 -0.92
C GLY A 179 -0.33 -5.67 -2.24
N GLY A 180 0.88 -5.22 -2.60
CA GLY A 180 1.20 -4.65 -3.92
C GLY A 180 1.01 -5.67 -5.03
N TYR A 181 1.51 -6.89 -4.82
CA TYR A 181 1.27 -8.02 -5.70
C TYR A 181 -0.24 -8.29 -5.91
N LEU A 182 -1.01 -8.38 -4.82
CA LEU A 182 -2.47 -8.59 -4.92
C LEU A 182 -3.17 -7.40 -5.60
N THR A 183 -2.67 -6.19 -5.41
CA THR A 183 -3.13 -4.98 -6.11
C THR A 183 -2.87 -5.08 -7.61
N ALA A 184 -1.66 -5.51 -8.00
CA ALA A 184 -1.31 -5.75 -9.40
C ALA A 184 -2.18 -6.85 -10.01
N MET A 185 -2.39 -7.97 -9.30
CA MET A 185 -3.29 -9.05 -9.71
C MET A 185 -4.73 -8.54 -9.92
N ALA A 186 -5.29 -7.79 -8.98
CA ALA A 186 -6.63 -7.23 -9.09
C ALA A 186 -6.74 -6.26 -10.28
N GLY A 187 -5.74 -5.40 -10.48
CA GLY A 187 -5.68 -4.45 -11.59
C GLY A 187 -5.58 -5.12 -12.96
N THR A 188 -4.71 -6.13 -13.11
CA THR A 188 -4.49 -6.84 -14.38
C THR A 188 -5.62 -7.80 -14.73
N THR A 189 -6.36 -8.30 -13.73
CA THR A 189 -7.54 -9.17 -13.93
C THR A 189 -8.87 -8.42 -13.96
N SER A 190 -8.86 -7.09 -14.07
CA SER A 190 -10.08 -6.30 -14.33
C SER A 190 -10.68 -6.70 -15.69
N GLY A 191 -12.01 -6.76 -15.75
CA GLY A 191 -12.74 -7.22 -16.93
C GLY A 191 -12.87 -8.74 -17.06
N THR A 192 -12.38 -9.52 -16.07
CA THR A 192 -12.58 -10.97 -16.03
C THR A 192 -13.22 -11.43 -14.72
N THR A 193 -13.97 -12.53 -14.77
CA THR A 193 -14.61 -13.16 -13.60
C THR A 193 -13.88 -14.41 -13.13
N THR A 194 -12.71 -14.71 -13.69
CA THR A 194 -11.97 -15.96 -13.43
C THR A 194 -11.73 -16.22 -11.94
N PHE A 195 -11.44 -15.15 -11.19
CA PHE A 195 -11.18 -15.21 -9.75
C PHE A 195 -12.34 -14.64 -8.91
N ASP A 196 -13.51 -14.45 -9.49
CA ASP A 196 -14.68 -13.98 -8.75
C ASP A 196 -15.36 -15.17 -8.09
N LYS A 197 -15.27 -15.25 -6.76
CA LYS A 197 -15.88 -16.29 -5.92
C LYS A 197 -16.62 -15.64 -4.74
N GLY A 198 -17.44 -16.42 -4.06
CA GLY A 198 -18.14 -15.99 -2.86
C GLY A 198 -19.40 -15.17 -3.16
N GLU A 199 -19.62 -14.12 -2.38
CA GLU A 199 -20.83 -13.32 -2.42
C GLU A 199 -20.76 -12.14 -3.39
N ASN A 200 -21.90 -11.46 -3.58
CA ASN A 200 -22.04 -10.22 -4.37
C ASN A 200 -21.59 -10.34 -5.83
N LEU A 201 -21.72 -11.51 -6.45
CA LEU A 201 -21.28 -11.78 -7.82
C LEU A 201 -22.02 -10.96 -8.89
N GLN A 202 -23.12 -10.29 -8.54
CA GLN A 202 -23.82 -9.34 -9.40
C GLN A 202 -23.07 -8.01 -9.59
N PHE A 203 -22.03 -7.74 -8.76
CA PHE A 203 -21.14 -6.60 -8.90
C PHE A 203 -19.80 -7.04 -9.50
N THR A 204 -19.18 -6.18 -10.32
CA THR A 204 -17.85 -6.46 -10.85
C THR A 204 -16.78 -6.25 -9.77
N SER A 205 -15.71 -7.04 -9.82
CA SER A 205 -14.50 -6.84 -9.03
C SER A 205 -13.48 -5.91 -9.70
N ASP A 206 -13.87 -5.23 -10.79
CA ASP A 206 -13.01 -4.31 -11.51
C ASP A 206 -12.65 -3.09 -10.68
N VAL A 207 -11.45 -2.61 -10.85
CA VAL A 207 -10.98 -1.34 -10.29
C VAL A 207 -10.66 -0.33 -11.39
N LYS A 208 -10.81 0.97 -11.09
CA LYS A 208 -10.53 2.06 -12.02
C LYS A 208 -9.09 2.55 -11.99
N ALA A 209 -8.36 2.24 -10.92
CA ALA A 209 -6.96 2.58 -10.74
C ALA A 209 -6.32 1.63 -9.72
N ALA A 210 -5.06 1.28 -9.91
CA ALA A 210 -4.30 0.44 -9.00
C ALA A 210 -2.95 1.09 -8.67
N VAL A 211 -2.54 1.05 -7.40
CA VAL A 211 -1.25 1.56 -6.94
C VAL A 211 -0.47 0.44 -6.26
N ASP A 212 0.57 -0.02 -6.92
CA ASP A 212 1.48 -1.06 -6.43
C ASP A 212 2.72 -0.44 -5.79
N LEU A 213 2.87 -0.61 -4.48
CA LEU A 213 4.03 -0.17 -3.72
C LEU A 213 4.95 -1.37 -3.48
N TYR A 214 6.10 -1.39 -4.13
CA TYR A 214 7.15 -2.42 -3.99
C TYR A 214 6.61 -3.86 -4.02
N GLY A 215 5.63 -4.11 -4.88
CA GLY A 215 5.04 -5.42 -5.08
C GLY A 215 5.85 -6.32 -6.01
N LEU A 216 5.32 -7.51 -6.22
CA LEU A 216 5.91 -8.55 -7.05
C LEU A 216 5.09 -8.74 -8.34
N SER A 217 5.75 -9.15 -9.41
CA SER A 217 5.10 -9.39 -10.71
C SER A 217 5.53 -10.68 -11.40
N ASP A 218 6.70 -11.22 -11.03
CA ASP A 218 7.15 -12.55 -11.40
C ASP A 218 7.73 -13.24 -10.16
N LEU A 219 6.95 -14.15 -9.59
CA LEU A 219 7.32 -14.87 -8.37
C LEU A 219 8.54 -15.79 -8.54
N THR A 220 8.92 -16.11 -9.77
CA THR A 220 10.11 -16.93 -10.07
C THR A 220 11.41 -16.11 -10.03
N GLN A 221 11.31 -14.77 -10.02
CA GLN A 221 12.41 -13.82 -10.16
C GLN A 221 12.47 -12.76 -9.02
N VAL A 222 11.89 -13.04 -7.87
CA VAL A 222 11.77 -12.05 -6.77
C VAL A 222 13.10 -11.43 -6.38
N GLY A 223 14.17 -12.22 -6.36
CA GLY A 223 15.51 -11.79 -5.99
C GLY A 223 16.47 -11.58 -7.16
N ALA A 224 16.00 -11.34 -8.38
CA ALA A 224 16.82 -11.39 -9.62
C ALA A 224 18.07 -10.49 -9.59
N ASP A 225 18.00 -9.31 -8.92
CA ASP A 225 19.12 -8.36 -8.86
C ASP A 225 20.00 -8.55 -7.61
N PHE A 226 19.70 -9.55 -6.79
CA PHE A 226 20.43 -9.80 -5.55
C PHE A 226 21.55 -10.82 -5.75
N SER A 227 22.38 -11.03 -4.73
CA SER A 227 23.42 -12.03 -4.73
C SER A 227 22.82 -13.44 -4.93
N GLU A 228 23.62 -14.35 -5.48
CA GLU A 228 23.20 -15.75 -5.69
C GLU A 228 22.72 -16.42 -4.41
N GLU A 229 23.30 -16.05 -3.25
CA GLU A 229 22.83 -16.54 -1.94
C GLU A 229 21.37 -16.11 -1.65
N VAL A 230 21.01 -14.86 -1.94
CA VAL A 230 19.67 -14.34 -1.74
C VAL A 230 18.71 -14.96 -2.75
N GLN A 231 19.12 -15.06 -4.01
CA GLN A 231 18.32 -15.74 -5.05
C GLN A 231 18.05 -17.21 -4.68
N ALA A 232 19.03 -17.92 -4.13
CA ALA A 232 18.86 -19.31 -3.68
C ALA A 232 17.82 -19.41 -2.53
N LYS A 233 17.77 -18.43 -1.63
CA LYS A 233 16.73 -18.35 -0.58
C LYS A 233 15.35 -18.20 -1.20
N HIS A 234 15.16 -17.31 -2.17
CA HIS A 234 13.89 -17.13 -2.90
C HIS A 234 13.46 -18.37 -3.69
N ARG A 235 14.41 -19.18 -4.16
CA ARG A 235 14.14 -20.46 -4.86
C ARG A 235 13.88 -21.64 -3.93
N SER A 236 14.07 -21.47 -2.62
CA SER A 236 13.94 -22.56 -1.64
C SER A 236 12.48 -22.94 -1.37
N ALA A 237 12.26 -24.16 -0.86
CA ALA A 237 10.94 -24.61 -0.42
C ALA A 237 10.38 -23.83 0.77
N GLY A 238 11.24 -23.18 1.58
CA GLY A 238 10.84 -22.33 2.69
C GLY A 238 10.55 -20.88 2.31
N ALA A 239 10.73 -20.50 1.05
CA ALA A 239 10.40 -19.16 0.58
C ALA A 239 8.90 -18.91 0.64
N THR A 240 8.51 -17.71 1.03
CA THR A 240 7.09 -17.37 1.21
C THR A 240 6.31 -17.37 -0.11
N GLU A 241 6.94 -17.00 -1.22
CA GLU A 241 6.40 -17.12 -2.57
C GLU A 241 6.20 -18.58 -2.99
N ALA A 242 7.06 -19.50 -2.57
CA ALA A 242 6.86 -20.92 -2.80
C ALA A 242 5.64 -21.45 -2.01
N LEU A 243 5.52 -21.06 -0.75
CA LEU A 243 4.34 -21.40 0.07
C LEU A 243 3.05 -20.78 -0.49
N TRP A 244 3.14 -19.59 -1.05
CA TRP A 244 2.00 -18.90 -1.66
C TRP A 244 1.45 -19.63 -2.89
N VAL A 245 2.31 -20.20 -3.72
CA VAL A 245 1.93 -20.93 -4.94
C VAL A 245 1.64 -22.40 -4.64
N ASN A 246 2.54 -23.05 -3.93
CA ASN A 246 2.49 -24.50 -3.70
C ASN A 246 1.62 -24.88 -2.49
N GLY A 247 1.42 -23.97 -1.53
CA GLY A 247 0.86 -24.30 -0.23
C GLY A 247 1.85 -25.09 0.62
N SER A 248 1.33 -25.85 1.57
CA SER A 248 2.11 -26.79 2.39
C SER A 248 1.51 -28.19 2.28
N PRO A 249 2.32 -29.27 2.22
CA PRO A 249 1.82 -30.63 2.19
C PRO A 249 0.85 -30.98 3.33
N VAL A 250 1.05 -30.40 4.51
CA VAL A 250 0.17 -30.58 5.69
C VAL A 250 -1.25 -30.06 5.43
N PHE A 251 -1.41 -29.08 4.53
CA PHE A 251 -2.71 -28.49 4.18
C PHE A 251 -3.13 -28.82 2.74
N GLY A 252 -2.64 -29.94 2.18
CA GLY A 252 -3.01 -30.39 0.83
C GLY A 252 -2.27 -29.64 -0.30
N GLY A 253 -1.20 -28.92 0.03
CA GLY A 253 -0.28 -28.36 -0.95
C GLY A 253 0.78 -29.38 -1.38
N ARG A 254 1.85 -28.88 -2.02
CA ARG A 254 2.99 -29.67 -2.48
C ARG A 254 4.30 -29.19 -1.89
N ASP A 255 5.30 -30.06 -1.85
CA ASP A 255 6.67 -29.72 -1.51
C ASP A 255 7.39 -29.04 -2.67
N GLY A 256 8.44 -28.29 -2.30
CA GLY A 256 9.40 -27.73 -3.25
C GLY A 256 9.37 -26.21 -3.30
N GLY A 257 10.42 -25.65 -3.92
CA GLY A 257 10.54 -24.20 -4.15
C GLY A 257 9.58 -23.69 -5.21
N ILE A 258 9.67 -22.40 -5.51
CA ILE A 258 8.79 -21.74 -6.47
C ILE A 258 8.85 -22.38 -7.89
N LEU A 259 9.96 -22.99 -8.25
CA LEU A 259 10.14 -23.65 -9.54
C LEU A 259 9.66 -25.12 -9.58
N ALA A 260 9.14 -25.67 -8.47
CA ALA A 260 8.62 -27.04 -8.40
C ALA A 260 7.38 -27.23 -9.30
N ASP A 261 6.61 -26.17 -9.49
CA ASP A 261 5.50 -26.12 -10.46
C ASP A 261 5.55 -24.78 -11.21
N LYS A 262 6.24 -24.78 -12.34
CA LYS A 262 6.36 -23.57 -13.17
C LYS A 262 5.01 -23.06 -13.68
N GLN A 263 4.11 -23.96 -14.05
CA GLN A 263 2.78 -23.57 -14.55
C GLN A 263 1.95 -22.86 -13.45
N ALA A 264 1.99 -23.38 -12.23
CA ALA A 264 1.31 -22.74 -11.10
C ALA A 264 1.97 -21.39 -10.75
N ALA A 265 3.31 -21.30 -10.80
CA ALA A 265 4.03 -20.05 -10.59
C ALA A 265 3.68 -19.00 -11.66
N GLU A 266 3.65 -19.37 -12.92
CA GLU A 266 3.24 -18.51 -14.02
C GLU A 266 1.79 -18.04 -13.87
N ALA A 267 0.88 -18.94 -13.51
CA ALA A 267 -0.53 -18.62 -13.26
C ALA A 267 -0.72 -17.65 -12.08
N ALA A 268 0.27 -17.52 -11.20
CA ALA A 268 0.25 -16.58 -10.09
C ALA A 268 0.91 -15.22 -10.41
N ASN A 269 1.37 -14.99 -11.62
CA ASN A 269 2.07 -13.76 -12.00
C ASN A 269 1.13 -12.75 -12.66
N PRO A 270 0.97 -11.51 -12.14
CA PRO A 270 0.08 -10.49 -12.72
C PRO A 270 0.41 -10.12 -14.15
N ILE A 271 1.66 -10.23 -14.58
CA ILE A 271 2.08 -9.91 -15.96
C ILE A 271 1.37 -10.77 -17.01
N HIS A 272 0.92 -11.98 -16.67
CA HIS A 272 0.23 -12.89 -17.59
C HIS A 272 -1.25 -12.56 -17.80
N TYR A 273 -1.82 -11.66 -16.98
CA TYR A 273 -3.23 -11.27 -17.06
C TYR A 273 -3.45 -9.89 -17.71
N ILE A 274 -2.36 -9.24 -18.15
CA ILE A 274 -2.46 -7.92 -18.78
C ILE A 274 -3.31 -8.01 -20.05
N SER A 275 -4.35 -7.20 -20.11
CA SER A 275 -5.30 -7.14 -21.23
C SER A 275 -5.75 -5.70 -21.45
N LYS A 276 -6.57 -5.47 -22.46
CA LYS A 276 -7.14 -4.13 -22.74
C LYS A 276 -8.08 -3.61 -21.63
N THR A 277 -8.54 -4.51 -20.76
CA THR A 277 -9.40 -4.17 -19.62
C THR A 277 -8.62 -3.96 -18.31
N SER A 278 -7.29 -4.18 -18.34
CA SER A 278 -6.44 -3.91 -17.16
C SER A 278 -6.55 -2.46 -16.72
N ALA A 279 -6.59 -2.25 -15.41
CA ALA A 279 -6.67 -0.91 -14.82
C ALA A 279 -5.39 -0.10 -15.05
N PRO A 280 -5.48 1.23 -15.23
CA PRO A 280 -4.34 2.12 -15.11
C PRO A 280 -3.58 1.85 -13.81
N MET A 281 -2.23 1.85 -13.85
CA MET A 281 -1.44 1.43 -12.72
C MET A 281 -0.25 2.36 -12.44
N LEU A 282 -0.13 2.77 -11.17
CA LEU A 282 1.07 3.41 -10.62
C LEU A 282 1.88 2.36 -9.86
N MET A 283 3.17 2.29 -10.16
CA MET A 283 4.11 1.46 -9.42
C MET A 283 5.17 2.34 -8.75
N MET A 284 5.52 2.04 -7.50
CA MET A 284 6.59 2.73 -6.80
C MET A 284 7.50 1.71 -6.11
N HIS A 285 8.84 1.88 -6.22
CA HIS A 285 9.79 0.97 -5.60
C HIS A 285 10.97 1.71 -4.97
N GLY A 286 11.48 1.20 -3.85
CA GLY A 286 12.63 1.78 -3.17
C GLY A 286 13.95 1.34 -3.80
N THR A 287 14.89 2.27 -4.00
CA THR A 287 16.21 1.93 -4.58
C THR A 287 17.12 1.17 -3.63
N ALA A 288 16.80 1.11 -2.33
CA ALA A 288 17.51 0.36 -1.31
C ALA A 288 16.69 -0.83 -0.79
N ASP A 289 15.72 -1.32 -1.58
CA ASP A 289 14.96 -2.51 -1.23
C ASP A 289 15.85 -3.76 -1.34
N THR A 290 15.95 -4.52 -0.25
CA THR A 290 16.75 -5.76 -0.15
C THR A 290 15.88 -7.00 0.05
N VAL A 291 14.57 -6.85 -0.03
CA VAL A 291 13.58 -7.93 0.15
C VAL A 291 12.95 -8.34 -1.18
N VAL A 292 12.46 -7.34 -1.93
CA VAL A 292 11.91 -7.54 -3.27
C VAL A 292 12.73 -6.69 -4.24
N SER A 293 13.26 -7.31 -5.29
CA SER A 293 14.07 -6.59 -6.27
C SER A 293 13.25 -5.49 -6.96
N PRO A 294 13.80 -4.27 -7.12
CA PRO A 294 13.16 -3.20 -7.88
C PRO A 294 12.83 -3.59 -9.34
N SER A 295 13.46 -4.62 -9.89
CA SER A 295 13.11 -5.17 -11.21
C SER A 295 11.68 -5.69 -11.26
N GLN A 296 11.10 -6.10 -10.14
CA GLN A 296 9.73 -6.61 -10.11
C GLN A 296 8.71 -5.58 -10.61
N THR A 297 8.76 -4.36 -10.10
CA THR A 297 7.88 -3.28 -10.61
C THR A 297 8.29 -2.81 -12.00
N ASP A 298 9.54 -3.00 -12.42
CA ASP A 298 9.97 -2.71 -13.78
C ASP A 298 9.39 -3.69 -14.80
N LEU A 299 9.44 -4.98 -14.51
CA LEU A 299 8.83 -6.02 -15.34
C LEU A 299 7.34 -5.73 -15.60
N LEU A 300 6.59 -5.39 -14.56
CA LEU A 300 5.18 -5.06 -14.71
C LEU A 300 4.97 -3.78 -15.51
N TYR A 301 5.75 -2.74 -15.24
CA TYR A 301 5.68 -1.47 -15.96
C TYR A 301 5.92 -1.64 -17.44
N GLN A 302 7.00 -2.34 -17.83
CA GLN A 302 7.33 -2.60 -19.23
C GLN A 302 6.22 -3.41 -19.93
N ALA A 303 5.65 -4.40 -19.25
CA ALA A 303 4.58 -5.22 -19.81
C ALA A 303 3.28 -4.41 -20.01
N LEU A 304 2.91 -3.54 -19.07
CA LEU A 304 1.77 -2.64 -19.19
C LEU A 304 1.95 -1.62 -20.32
N GLN A 305 3.12 -0.98 -20.41
CA GLN A 305 3.46 -0.05 -21.49
C GLN A 305 3.38 -0.72 -22.86
N LYS A 306 3.96 -1.92 -23.02
CA LYS A 306 3.88 -2.70 -24.25
C LYS A 306 2.44 -3.04 -24.65
N SER A 307 1.56 -3.22 -23.68
CA SER A 307 0.14 -3.52 -23.89
C SER A 307 -0.71 -2.25 -24.09
N GLY A 308 -0.12 -1.06 -24.01
CA GLY A 308 -0.81 0.23 -24.16
C GLY A 308 -1.72 0.57 -22.96
N ILE A 309 -1.44 0.03 -21.78
CA ILE A 309 -2.15 0.34 -20.55
C ILE A 309 -1.51 1.57 -19.90
N PRO A 310 -2.28 2.62 -19.57
CA PRO A 310 -1.73 3.79 -18.87
C PRO A 310 -1.04 3.38 -17.58
N SER A 311 0.24 3.68 -17.47
CA SER A 311 1.01 3.30 -16.28
C SER A 311 2.16 4.26 -16.04
N GLU A 312 2.50 4.44 -14.77
CA GLU A 312 3.61 5.25 -14.29
C GLU A 312 4.47 4.43 -13.32
N ARG A 313 5.76 4.70 -13.28
CA ARG A 313 6.67 4.07 -12.33
C ARG A 313 7.63 5.09 -11.71
N TYR A 314 7.76 5.05 -10.39
CA TYR A 314 8.70 5.89 -9.64
C TYR A 314 9.67 5.03 -8.83
N LEU A 315 10.93 5.46 -8.79
CA LEU A 315 11.93 4.95 -7.86
C LEU A 315 12.11 5.95 -6.72
N VAL A 316 11.91 5.47 -5.49
CA VAL A 316 12.08 6.30 -4.28
C VAL A 316 13.51 6.11 -3.77
N THR A 317 14.35 7.13 -3.99
CA THR A 317 15.77 7.07 -3.65
C THR A 317 16.01 6.83 -2.16
N GLY A 318 16.80 5.80 -1.84
CA GLY A 318 17.16 5.43 -0.48
C GLY A 318 16.05 4.75 0.32
N ALA A 319 14.85 4.58 -0.24
CA ALA A 319 13.80 3.83 0.41
C ALA A 319 14.08 2.33 0.38
N ALA A 320 13.87 1.68 1.52
CA ALA A 320 13.90 0.22 1.66
C ALA A 320 12.51 -0.38 1.44
N HIS A 321 12.37 -1.68 1.70
CA HIS A 321 11.10 -2.41 1.64
C HIS A 321 10.14 -1.95 2.74
N GLY A 322 9.34 -0.92 2.46
CA GLY A 322 8.48 -0.27 3.46
C GLY A 322 9.21 0.80 4.29
N GLY A 323 8.59 1.20 5.41
CA GLY A 323 9.15 2.14 6.38
C GLY A 323 8.86 3.61 6.09
N LYS A 324 9.63 4.49 6.70
CA LYS A 324 9.33 5.91 6.81
C LYS A 324 9.23 6.70 5.49
N TYR A 325 9.92 6.28 4.45
CA TYR A 325 9.88 6.96 3.15
C TYR A 325 8.48 6.91 2.51
N TRP A 326 7.73 5.85 2.77
CA TRP A 326 6.44 5.57 2.15
C TRP A 326 5.27 6.38 2.73
N VAL A 327 5.54 7.13 3.79
CA VAL A 327 4.56 8.03 4.44
C VAL A 327 4.95 9.50 4.36
N GLN A 328 5.94 9.83 3.51
CA GLN A 328 6.35 11.21 3.30
C GLN A 328 5.45 11.90 2.28
N GLU A 329 5.25 13.21 2.47
CA GLU A 329 4.34 14.02 1.65
C GLU A 329 4.54 13.86 0.12
N PRO A 330 5.76 13.86 -0.45
CA PRO A 330 5.91 13.69 -1.89
C PRO A 330 5.37 12.34 -2.41
N VAL A 331 5.56 11.26 -1.64
CA VAL A 331 5.06 9.92 -1.99
C VAL A 331 3.53 9.87 -1.88
N LEU A 332 3.00 10.35 -0.77
CA LEU A 332 1.55 10.40 -0.53
C LEU A 332 0.83 11.24 -1.58
N LYS A 333 1.44 12.37 -1.96
CA LYS A 333 0.90 13.26 -3.00
C LYS A 333 0.84 12.58 -4.37
N ILE A 334 1.90 11.89 -4.80
CA ILE A 334 1.91 11.16 -6.08
C ILE A 334 0.80 10.11 -6.11
N ILE A 335 0.63 9.36 -5.02
CA ILE A 335 -0.44 8.35 -4.89
C ILE A 335 -1.82 9.02 -4.99
N THR A 336 -2.02 10.13 -4.29
CA THR A 336 -3.30 10.85 -4.29
C THR A 336 -3.60 11.46 -5.66
N ASP A 337 -2.63 12.13 -6.29
CA ASP A 337 -2.77 12.73 -7.62
C ASP A 337 -3.14 11.67 -8.67
N PHE A 338 -2.52 10.48 -8.59
CA PHE A 338 -2.85 9.37 -9.47
C PHE A 338 -4.30 8.90 -9.27
N PHE A 339 -4.74 8.71 -8.03
CA PHE A 339 -6.15 8.37 -7.79
C PHE A 339 -7.11 9.48 -8.20
N ASP A 340 -6.78 10.74 -7.96
CA ASP A 340 -7.59 11.90 -8.36
C ASP A 340 -7.81 11.91 -9.88
N GLN A 341 -6.77 11.57 -10.65
CA GLN A 341 -6.85 11.50 -12.10
C GLN A 341 -7.88 10.49 -12.61
N TYR A 342 -8.05 9.35 -11.96
CA TYR A 342 -8.90 8.26 -12.43
C TYR A 342 -10.21 8.10 -11.65
N LEU A 343 -10.31 8.64 -10.43
CA LEU A 343 -11.46 8.43 -9.56
C LEU A 343 -12.28 9.70 -9.28
N LYS A 344 -11.75 10.91 -9.53
CA LYS A 344 -12.45 12.17 -9.26
C LYS A 344 -12.87 12.94 -10.52
N LYS A 345 -12.56 12.42 -11.70
CA LYS A 345 -13.00 13.00 -12.99
C LYS A 345 -14.37 12.53 -13.40
#